data_2bd6ba9d1342d7ba253b452e16fbd0f0
#
_entry.id   2bd6ba9d1342d7ba253b452e16fbd0f0
#
_cell.length_a   1.000
_cell.length_b   1.000
_cell.length_c   1.000
_cell.angle_alpha   90.00
_cell.angle_beta   90.00
_cell.angle_gamma   90.00
#
_symmetry.space_group_name_H-M   'P 1'
#
loop_
_entity.id
_entity.type
_entity.pdbx_description
1 polymer ?
#
loop_
_entity_poly.entity_id
_entity_poly.type
_entity_poly.pdbx_seq_one_letter_code
_entity_poly.pdbx_strand_id
1 'polypeptide(L)'
;FFLPLLTVGGEPVLGLAQQGEGGGAAQGESVQTQAAKDRGKVVKLLQEDGTVTELTMEDYLFGVVAAEMPASFELEALKAQTCAARTYTVRKQNNPTQAHPDADVCTDTGCCQAYVTREAAETRWGLSAGEYSQKIAQAIAETDGMGILYQGQPIQAVFFSSAPGYTVDAVEVWGNSVDYLKSVESPEGEEVPNYHSQ
;
A
#
# COMPACT_ATOMS: atom_id res chain seq x y z
N PHE A 1 5.64 -14.42 4.25
CA PHE A 1 4.75 -14.64 3.09
C PHE A 1 4.78 -13.37 2.27
N PHE A 2 5.38 -13.44 1.09
CA PHE A 2 5.45 -12.31 0.18
C PHE A 2 4.26 -12.37 -0.77
N LEU A 3 3.39 -11.38 -0.73
CA LEU A 3 2.43 -11.16 -1.81
C LEU A 3 3.18 -10.52 -2.99
N PRO A 4 3.09 -11.06 -4.20
CA PRO A 4 3.76 -10.48 -5.37
C PRO A 4 3.17 -9.10 -5.72
N LEU A 5 4.02 -8.10 -5.96
CA LEU A 5 3.64 -6.84 -6.59
C LEU A 5 3.54 -7.06 -8.10
N LEU A 6 2.42 -6.74 -8.64
CA LEU A 6 2.18 -6.70 -10.06
C LEU A 6 2.02 -5.24 -10.47
N THR A 7 2.80 -4.79 -11.41
CA THR A 7 2.77 -3.40 -11.84
C THR A 7 1.64 -3.17 -12.86
N VAL A 8 1.15 -1.96 -12.86
CA VAL A 8 0.01 -1.55 -13.68
C VAL A 8 0.43 -1.33 -15.12
N GLY A 9 -0.08 -2.12 -16.04
CA GLY A 9 -0.02 -1.87 -17.49
C GLY A 9 -1.20 -0.99 -17.91
N GLY A 10 -1.01 0.30 -17.86
CA GLY A 10 -1.97 1.34 -18.21
C GLY A 10 -1.49 2.65 -17.56
N GLU A 11 -1.66 3.78 -18.22
CA GLU A 11 -1.12 5.06 -17.76
C GLU A 11 -1.33 5.24 -16.25
N PRO A 12 -0.25 5.36 -15.45
CA PRO A 12 -0.39 5.57 -14.03
C PRO A 12 -0.93 6.98 -13.81
N VAL A 13 -2.13 7.10 -13.29
CA VAL A 13 -2.59 8.35 -12.68
C VAL A 13 -1.95 8.43 -11.29
N LEU A 14 -0.63 8.49 -11.26
CA LEU A 14 0.08 9.04 -10.14
C LEU A 14 0.01 10.55 -10.32
N GLY A 15 -0.84 11.21 -9.58
CA GLY A 15 -0.87 12.66 -9.48
C GLY A 15 0.38 13.17 -8.75
N LEU A 16 1.55 12.98 -9.32
CA LEU A 16 2.75 13.71 -8.98
C LEU A 16 2.68 15.03 -9.74
N ALA A 17 2.58 16.12 -9.01
CA ALA A 17 2.71 17.46 -9.57
C ALA A 17 4.09 17.60 -10.21
N GLN A 18 4.19 17.43 -11.54
CA GLN A 18 5.28 17.97 -12.31
C GLN A 18 4.95 19.42 -12.66
N GLN A 19 5.72 20.34 -12.14
CA GLN A 19 5.81 21.68 -12.69
C GLN A 19 6.48 21.59 -14.07
N GLY A 20 5.71 21.79 -15.12
CA GLY A 20 6.17 21.93 -16.49
C GLY A 20 5.26 22.94 -17.19
N GLU A 21 5.82 24.06 -17.58
CA GLU A 21 5.14 25.14 -18.31
C GLU A 21 4.67 24.68 -19.69
N GLY A 22 3.44 25.04 -20.05
CA GLY A 22 3.00 25.17 -21.44
C GLY A 22 1.76 24.43 -21.87
N GLY A 23 0.60 25.08 -21.77
CA GLY A 23 -0.45 25.09 -22.77
C GLY A 23 -1.39 23.89 -22.90
N GLY A 24 -2.63 24.06 -22.46
CA GLY A 24 -3.77 23.23 -22.88
C GLY A 24 -4.63 22.80 -21.70
N ALA A 25 -5.70 23.55 -21.43
CA ALA A 25 -6.64 23.25 -20.37
C ALA A 25 -7.46 21.97 -20.66
N ALA A 26 -7.05 20.86 -20.09
CA ALA A 26 -7.95 19.79 -19.72
C ALA A 26 -8.20 19.95 -18.22
N GLN A 27 -9.42 20.25 -17.83
CA GLN A 27 -9.84 20.30 -16.44
C GLN A 27 -9.78 18.88 -15.86
N GLY A 28 -8.59 18.49 -15.38
CA GLY A 28 -8.47 17.37 -14.48
C GLY A 28 -9.10 17.79 -13.16
N GLU A 29 -10.21 17.17 -12.76
CA GLU A 29 -10.70 17.26 -11.40
C GLU A 29 -9.54 16.96 -10.45
N SER A 30 -9.17 17.96 -9.68
CA SER A 30 -8.00 17.92 -8.85
C SER A 30 -8.11 16.78 -7.84
N VAL A 31 -7.09 15.94 -7.81
CA VAL A 31 -6.78 14.96 -6.78
C VAL A 31 -6.96 15.52 -5.35
N GLN A 32 -6.97 16.82 -5.20
CA GLN A 32 -7.15 17.55 -3.95
C GLN A 32 -8.55 17.45 -3.34
N THR A 33 -9.60 17.12 -4.07
CA THR A 33 -10.95 17.03 -3.53
C THR A 33 -11.29 15.69 -2.87
N GLN A 34 -10.54 14.65 -3.15
CA GLN A 34 -10.67 13.38 -2.41
C GLN A 34 -9.90 13.37 -1.10
N ALA A 35 -9.09 14.29 -0.90
CA ALA A 35 -8.16 14.39 0.18
C ALA A 35 -8.69 15.03 1.44
N ALA A 36 -9.81 15.21 1.72
CA ALA A 36 -10.26 15.41 3.11
C ALA A 36 -10.44 14.07 3.88
N LYS A 37 -10.00 13.02 3.40
CA LYS A 37 -8.81 12.48 3.56
C LYS A 37 -8.97 11.50 4.64
N ASP A 38 -7.95 10.96 5.10
CA ASP A 38 -7.97 9.91 6.10
C ASP A 38 -8.53 10.40 7.43
N ARG A 39 -8.60 11.71 7.64
CA ARG A 39 -9.15 12.31 8.85
C ARG A 39 -10.62 11.92 9.05
N GLY A 40 -10.87 11.20 10.14
CA GLY A 40 -12.19 10.69 10.50
C GLY A 40 -12.58 9.37 9.82
N LYS A 41 -11.73 8.82 8.96
CA LYS A 41 -11.91 7.46 8.47
C LYS A 41 -11.48 6.46 9.52
N VAL A 42 -12.32 5.46 9.73
CA VAL A 42 -12.09 4.36 10.67
C VAL A 42 -11.87 3.06 9.89
N VAL A 43 -10.97 2.23 10.37
CA VAL A 43 -10.71 0.87 9.88
C VAL A 43 -11.04 -0.11 11.00
N LYS A 44 -11.89 -1.08 10.71
CA LYS A 44 -12.22 -2.18 11.60
C LYS A 44 -11.26 -3.34 11.34
N LEU A 45 -10.39 -3.60 12.29
CA LEU A 45 -9.36 -4.63 12.23
C LEU A 45 -9.75 -5.82 13.10
N LEU A 46 -9.93 -7.00 12.50
CA LEU A 46 -10.09 -8.26 13.21
C LEU A 46 -8.71 -8.75 13.68
N GLN A 47 -8.57 -8.94 14.99
CA GLN A 47 -7.39 -9.47 15.64
C GLN A 47 -7.37 -11.00 15.63
N GLU A 48 -6.20 -11.61 15.89
CA GLU A 48 -6.06 -13.07 15.99
C GLU A 48 -6.92 -13.70 17.09
N ASP A 49 -7.20 -12.97 18.17
CA ASP A 49 -8.06 -13.41 19.28
C ASP A 49 -9.56 -13.31 18.97
N GLY A 50 -9.94 -12.89 17.77
CA GLY A 50 -11.31 -12.70 17.33
C GLY A 50 -11.93 -11.36 17.73
N THR A 51 -11.21 -10.46 18.39
CA THR A 51 -11.70 -9.11 18.69
C THR A 51 -11.62 -8.20 17.48
N VAL A 52 -12.57 -7.26 17.36
CA VAL A 52 -12.54 -6.21 16.33
C VAL A 52 -12.15 -4.90 16.98
N THR A 53 -11.05 -4.32 16.53
CA THR A 53 -10.54 -3.03 16.99
C THR A 53 -10.83 -1.96 15.94
N GLU A 54 -11.38 -0.83 16.36
CA GLU A 54 -11.52 0.35 15.50
C GLU A 54 -10.28 1.23 15.62
N LEU A 55 -9.62 1.49 14.48
CA LEU A 55 -8.42 2.32 14.36
C LEU A 55 -8.72 3.50 13.44
N THR A 56 -8.02 4.61 13.63
CA THR A 56 -7.97 5.63 12.58
C THR A 56 -7.26 5.06 11.35
N MET A 57 -7.56 5.56 10.15
CA MET A 57 -6.82 5.17 8.95
C MET A 57 -5.32 5.40 9.12
N GLU A 58 -4.92 6.49 9.78
CA GLU A 58 -3.52 6.81 10.05
C GLU A 58 -2.84 5.75 10.92
N ASP A 59 -3.45 5.36 12.04
CA ASP A 59 -2.88 4.35 12.95
C ASP A 59 -2.82 2.98 12.30
N TYR A 60 -3.84 2.62 11.52
CA TYR A 60 -3.84 1.37 10.77
C TYR A 60 -2.72 1.36 9.72
N LEU A 61 -2.59 2.42 8.91
CA LEU A 61 -1.53 2.53 7.90
C LEU A 61 -0.14 2.50 8.52
N PHE A 62 0.04 3.13 9.69
CA PHE A 62 1.31 3.05 10.41
C PHE A 62 1.68 1.59 10.69
N GLY A 63 0.74 0.82 11.23
CA GLY A 63 0.97 -0.58 11.57
C GLY A 63 1.24 -1.46 10.35
N VAL A 64 0.55 -1.22 9.25
CA VAL A 64 0.78 -1.94 7.99
C VAL A 64 2.16 -1.61 7.39
N VAL A 65 2.49 -0.32 7.25
CA VAL A 65 3.79 0.09 6.69
C VAL A 65 4.95 -0.42 7.55
N ALA A 66 4.82 -0.35 8.89
CA ALA A 66 5.81 -0.87 9.82
C ALA A 66 5.99 -2.40 9.75
N ALA A 67 4.94 -3.13 9.33
CA ALA A 67 5.00 -4.58 9.18
C ALA A 67 5.52 -5.01 7.80
N GLU A 68 5.14 -4.31 6.73
CA GLU A 68 5.36 -4.71 5.34
C GLU A 68 6.70 -4.21 4.77
N MET A 69 7.23 -3.11 5.27
CA MET A 69 8.44 -2.50 4.71
C MET A 69 9.45 -2.12 5.79
N PRO A 70 10.76 -2.37 5.58
CA PRO A 70 11.78 -1.87 6.49
C PRO A 70 11.73 -0.34 6.61
N ALA A 71 11.56 0.17 7.84
CA ALA A 71 11.48 1.62 8.08
C ALA A 71 12.78 2.38 7.74
N SER A 72 13.89 1.66 7.52
CA SER A 72 15.14 2.22 7.02
C SER A 72 15.10 2.61 5.54
N PHE A 73 14.12 2.11 4.76
CA PHE A 73 13.99 2.43 3.34
C PHE A 73 13.75 3.93 3.13
N GLU A 74 13.97 4.39 1.89
CA GLU A 74 13.79 5.80 1.53
C GLU A 74 12.34 6.26 1.74
N LEU A 75 12.17 7.54 2.07
CA LEU A 75 10.85 8.13 2.35
C LEU A 75 9.87 7.90 1.19
N GLU A 76 10.34 8.01 -0.05
CA GLU A 76 9.49 7.81 -1.24
C GLU A 76 9.01 6.36 -1.38
N ALA A 77 9.82 5.39 -0.97
CA ALA A 77 9.39 3.99 -0.91
C ALA A 77 8.30 3.77 0.16
N LEU A 78 8.44 4.37 1.34
CA LEU A 78 7.43 4.34 2.40
C LEU A 78 6.14 5.03 1.97
N LYS A 79 6.21 6.14 1.21
CA LYS A 79 5.05 6.81 0.61
C LYS A 79 4.33 5.90 -0.39
N ALA A 80 5.07 5.24 -1.27
CA ALA A 80 4.50 4.31 -2.23
C ALA A 80 3.79 3.14 -1.53
N GLN A 81 4.42 2.55 -0.51
CA GLN A 81 3.81 1.51 0.31
C GLN A 81 2.55 2.01 1.02
N THR A 82 2.56 3.24 1.53
CA THR A 82 1.40 3.85 2.19
C THR A 82 0.22 4.01 1.21
N CYS A 83 0.47 4.46 -0.02
CA CYS A 83 -0.56 4.56 -1.06
C CYS A 83 -1.13 3.18 -1.42
N ALA A 84 -0.28 2.17 -1.55
CA ALA A 84 -0.71 0.80 -1.82
C ALA A 84 -1.57 0.25 -0.68
N ALA A 85 -1.11 0.39 0.57
CA ALA A 85 -1.82 -0.06 1.76
C ALA A 85 -3.19 0.61 1.91
N ARG A 86 -3.26 1.93 1.75
CA ARG A 86 -4.51 2.68 1.77
C ARG A 86 -5.48 2.22 0.69
N THR A 87 -4.98 2.04 -0.53
CA THR A 87 -5.80 1.58 -1.67
C THR A 87 -6.40 0.21 -1.40
N TYR A 88 -5.58 -0.72 -0.89
CA TYR A 88 -6.04 -2.04 -0.48
C TYR A 88 -7.14 -1.95 0.58
N THR A 89 -6.93 -1.17 1.62
CA THR A 89 -7.89 -0.99 2.73
C THR A 89 -9.21 -0.43 2.24
N VAL A 90 -9.20 0.66 1.46
CA VAL A 90 -10.41 1.25 0.89
C VAL A 90 -11.12 0.27 -0.04
N ARG A 91 -10.38 -0.50 -0.83
CA ARG A 91 -10.97 -1.56 -1.66
C ARG A 91 -11.66 -2.63 -0.82
N LYS A 92 -11.07 -3.05 0.29
CA LYS A 92 -11.69 -4.02 1.22
C LYS A 92 -12.95 -3.45 1.88
N GLN A 93 -12.93 -2.19 2.29
CA GLN A 93 -14.12 -1.49 2.82
C GLN A 93 -15.26 -1.44 1.79
N ASN A 94 -14.93 -1.20 0.52
CA ASN A 94 -15.92 -1.18 -0.57
C ASN A 94 -16.40 -2.58 -0.97
N ASN A 95 -15.66 -3.64 -0.64
CA ASN A 95 -15.93 -5.03 -1.01
C ASN A 95 -15.76 -5.95 0.20
N PRO A 96 -16.71 -5.94 1.16
CA PRO A 96 -16.64 -6.79 2.35
C PRO A 96 -16.51 -8.27 2.00
N THR A 97 -15.77 -9.02 2.80
CA THR A 97 -15.54 -10.45 2.61
C THR A 97 -16.23 -11.29 3.70
N GLN A 98 -16.63 -12.52 3.34
CA GLN A 98 -17.17 -13.47 4.29
C GLN A 98 -16.12 -14.02 5.27
N ALA A 99 -14.83 -13.83 5.01
CA ALA A 99 -13.76 -14.25 5.91
C ALA A 99 -13.75 -13.45 7.22
N HIS A 100 -14.19 -12.20 7.19
CA HIS A 100 -14.31 -11.32 8.35
C HIS A 100 -15.49 -10.35 8.17
N PRO A 101 -16.75 -10.85 8.30
CA PRO A 101 -17.97 -10.10 7.92
C PRO A 101 -18.19 -8.83 8.76
N ASP A 102 -17.64 -8.78 9.98
CA ASP A 102 -17.79 -7.65 10.91
C ASP A 102 -16.61 -6.69 10.92
N ALA A 103 -15.59 -6.93 10.07
CA ALA A 103 -14.38 -6.12 9.98
C ALA A 103 -14.01 -5.81 8.53
N ASP A 104 -13.29 -4.71 8.32
CA ASP A 104 -12.80 -4.31 7.00
C ASP A 104 -11.62 -5.19 6.57
N VAL A 105 -10.73 -5.47 7.51
CA VAL A 105 -9.46 -6.18 7.34
C VAL A 105 -9.16 -7.05 8.56
N CYS A 106 -8.21 -7.98 8.44
CA CYS A 106 -7.74 -8.81 9.54
C CYS A 106 -6.22 -8.85 9.62
N THR A 107 -5.68 -9.38 10.73
CA THR A 107 -4.24 -9.54 10.94
C THR A 107 -3.65 -10.81 10.31
N ASP A 108 -4.49 -11.68 9.74
CA ASP A 108 -4.03 -12.87 9.01
C ASP A 108 -3.40 -12.47 7.67
N THR A 109 -2.10 -12.67 7.54
CA THR A 109 -1.32 -12.36 6.33
C THR A 109 -1.67 -13.24 5.11
N GLY A 110 -2.38 -14.33 5.32
CA GLY A 110 -2.95 -15.16 4.25
C GLY A 110 -4.23 -14.58 3.65
N CYS A 111 -4.85 -13.63 4.34
CA CYS A 111 -6.11 -12.99 3.97
C CYS A 111 -5.95 -11.50 3.66
N CYS A 112 -5.23 -10.78 4.52
CA CYS A 112 -5.05 -9.33 4.46
C CYS A 112 -3.57 -8.95 4.58
N GLN A 113 -3.27 -7.66 4.65
CA GLN A 113 -1.91 -7.14 4.82
C GLN A 113 -1.40 -7.44 6.24
N ALA A 114 -0.07 -7.61 6.38
CA ALA A 114 0.55 -7.70 7.68
C ALA A 114 0.30 -6.42 8.50
N TYR A 115 0.15 -6.58 9.79
CA TYR A 115 -0.07 -5.49 10.74
C TYR A 115 0.75 -5.71 12.01
N VAL A 116 1.27 -4.63 12.54
CA VAL A 116 1.93 -4.61 13.86
C VAL A 116 1.48 -3.36 14.60
N THR A 117 1.30 -3.46 15.92
CA THR A 117 1.00 -2.26 16.70
C THR A 117 2.20 -1.30 16.72
N ARG A 118 1.95 0.00 16.86
CA ARG A 118 3.01 1.01 16.98
C ARG A 118 3.99 0.65 18.10
N GLU A 119 3.48 0.27 19.26
CA GLU A 119 4.29 -0.11 20.41
C GLU A 119 5.22 -1.31 20.11
N ALA A 120 4.69 -2.35 19.46
CA ALA A 120 5.50 -3.52 19.07
C ALA A 120 6.55 -3.17 18.02
N ALA A 121 6.22 -2.32 17.06
CA ALA A 121 7.17 -1.82 16.06
C ALA A 121 8.29 -1.01 16.71
N GLU A 122 7.97 -0.06 17.58
CA GLU A 122 8.92 0.78 18.29
C GLU A 122 9.83 -0.04 19.22
N THR A 123 9.26 -1.04 19.89
CA THR A 123 10.05 -1.98 20.70
C THR A 123 11.08 -2.74 19.85
N ARG A 124 10.66 -3.22 18.67
CA ARG A 124 11.56 -3.91 17.72
C ARG A 124 12.67 -3.01 17.18
N TRP A 125 12.38 -1.74 16.95
CA TRP A 125 13.35 -0.77 16.41
C TRP A 125 14.31 -0.20 17.46
N GLY A 126 13.98 -0.29 18.75
CA GLY A 126 14.84 0.12 19.87
C GLY A 126 15.28 1.59 19.73
N LEU A 127 16.58 1.82 19.63
CA LEU A 127 17.14 3.19 19.56
C LEU A 127 16.69 3.98 18.31
N SER A 128 16.31 3.30 17.24
CA SER A 128 15.82 3.93 15.99
C SER A 128 14.31 4.19 16.01
N ALA A 129 13.61 3.85 17.08
CA ALA A 129 12.15 3.94 17.13
C ALA A 129 11.62 5.35 16.81
N GLY A 130 12.22 6.39 17.38
CA GLY A 130 11.81 7.77 17.18
C GLY A 130 11.97 8.22 15.72
N GLU A 131 13.10 7.93 15.09
CA GLU A 131 13.38 8.24 13.70
C GLU A 131 12.42 7.52 12.76
N TYR A 132 12.26 6.21 12.95
CA TYR A 132 11.44 5.37 12.08
C TYR A 132 9.94 5.69 12.22
N SER A 133 9.47 5.92 13.45
CA SER A 133 8.08 6.33 13.67
C SER A 133 7.78 7.68 13.02
N GLN A 134 8.69 8.65 13.13
CA GLN A 134 8.54 9.95 12.49
C GLN A 134 8.53 9.83 10.95
N LYS A 135 9.41 9.01 10.38
CA LYS A 135 9.51 8.80 8.94
C LYS A 135 8.26 8.14 8.35
N ILE A 136 7.71 7.13 9.02
CA ILE A 136 6.45 6.51 8.61
C ILE A 136 5.29 7.50 8.75
N ALA A 137 5.19 8.23 9.86
CA ALA A 137 4.16 9.25 10.04
C ALA A 137 4.24 10.35 8.97
N GLN A 138 5.45 10.76 8.57
CA GLN A 138 5.67 11.69 7.47
C GLN A 138 5.16 11.11 6.15
N ALA A 139 5.48 9.85 5.84
CA ALA A 139 5.01 9.19 4.62
C ALA A 139 3.47 9.16 4.55
N ILE A 140 2.81 8.86 5.66
CA ILE A 140 1.35 8.84 5.75
C ILE A 140 0.77 10.26 5.56
N ALA A 141 1.33 11.26 6.23
CA ALA A 141 0.86 12.64 6.15
C ALA A 141 1.03 13.24 4.74
N GLU A 142 2.19 13.00 4.10
CA GLU A 142 2.47 13.53 2.77
C GLU A 142 1.68 12.81 1.65
N THR A 143 1.13 11.64 1.94
CA THR A 143 0.26 10.89 1.02
C THR A 143 -1.20 10.86 1.48
N ASP A 144 -1.61 11.74 2.37
CA ASP A 144 -2.95 11.76 2.94
C ASP A 144 -4.04 11.74 1.86
N GLY A 145 -4.93 10.74 1.91
CA GLY A 145 -6.01 10.50 0.95
C GLY A 145 -5.57 10.03 -0.44
N MET A 146 -4.28 9.82 -0.67
CA MET A 146 -3.80 9.32 -1.97
C MET A 146 -4.02 7.82 -2.09
N GLY A 147 -4.63 7.42 -3.20
CA GLY A 147 -4.85 6.01 -3.55
C GLY A 147 -4.60 5.76 -5.04
N ILE A 148 -4.45 4.50 -5.41
CA ILE A 148 -4.19 4.06 -6.78
C ILE A 148 -5.51 3.57 -7.38
N LEU A 149 -5.92 4.19 -8.47
CA LEU A 149 -7.20 3.92 -9.12
C LEU A 149 -7.00 3.37 -10.55
N TYR A 150 -7.90 2.49 -10.96
CA TYR A 150 -8.09 2.09 -12.34
C TYR A 150 -9.56 2.29 -12.70
N GLN A 151 -9.83 3.05 -13.74
CA GLN A 151 -11.21 3.43 -14.17
C GLN A 151 -12.06 3.99 -12.99
N GLY A 152 -11.44 4.84 -12.14
CA GLY A 152 -12.11 5.47 -11.01
C GLY A 152 -12.35 4.56 -9.79
N GLN A 153 -11.90 3.31 -9.81
CA GLN A 153 -12.05 2.36 -8.71
C GLN A 153 -10.70 2.01 -8.08
N PRO A 154 -10.64 1.83 -6.74
CA PRO A 154 -9.43 1.37 -6.08
C PRO A 154 -8.96 0.04 -6.66
N ILE A 155 -7.68 -0.04 -7.05
CA ILE A 155 -7.10 -1.26 -7.59
C ILE A 155 -6.91 -2.34 -6.51
N GLN A 156 -6.71 -3.58 -6.94
CA GLN A 156 -6.12 -4.62 -6.11
C GLN A 156 -4.63 -4.32 -5.96
N ALA A 157 -4.28 -3.54 -4.94
CA ALA A 157 -2.93 -3.05 -4.70
C ALA A 157 -2.07 -4.13 -4.03
N VAL A 158 -1.57 -5.05 -4.84
CA VAL A 158 -0.64 -6.11 -4.41
C VAL A 158 0.79 -5.69 -4.67
N PHE A 159 1.74 -6.19 -3.88
CA PHE A 159 3.16 -5.86 -3.96
C PHE A 159 4.04 -7.05 -3.55
N PHE A 160 5.33 -6.99 -3.88
CA PHE A 160 6.36 -7.95 -3.49
C PHE A 160 7.70 -7.23 -3.35
N SER A 161 8.71 -7.91 -2.79
CA SER A 161 9.98 -7.28 -2.48
C SER A 161 10.94 -7.18 -3.66
N SER A 162 10.90 -8.11 -4.60
CA SER A 162 11.87 -8.21 -5.69
C SER A 162 11.32 -9.05 -6.85
N ALA A 163 11.65 -8.69 -8.09
CA ALA A 163 11.34 -9.46 -9.29
C ALA A 163 12.59 -9.54 -10.18
N PRO A 164 13.02 -10.74 -10.60
CA PRO A 164 14.23 -10.92 -11.40
C PRO A 164 13.99 -10.52 -12.86
N GLY A 165 13.99 -9.21 -13.14
CA GLY A 165 13.89 -8.64 -14.48
C GLY A 165 12.48 -8.38 -15.00
N TYR A 166 11.48 -9.16 -14.62
CA TYR A 166 10.08 -8.98 -15.02
C TYR A 166 9.15 -9.32 -13.86
N THR A 167 8.04 -8.58 -13.76
CA THR A 167 6.93 -8.95 -12.87
C THR A 167 6.11 -10.08 -13.48
N VAL A 168 5.24 -10.72 -12.70
CA VAL A 168 4.39 -11.83 -13.14
C VAL A 168 2.98 -11.33 -13.45
N ASP A 169 2.35 -11.84 -14.51
CA ASP A 169 0.94 -11.50 -14.83
C ASP A 169 0.00 -12.12 -13.80
N ALA A 170 -1.07 -11.41 -13.47
CA ALA A 170 -2.09 -11.85 -12.51
C ALA A 170 -2.68 -13.23 -12.85
N VAL A 171 -2.84 -13.54 -14.15
CA VAL A 171 -3.39 -14.82 -14.59
C VAL A 171 -2.48 -16.00 -14.23
N GLU A 172 -1.17 -15.79 -14.20
CA GLU A 172 -0.21 -16.85 -13.84
C GLU A 172 -0.21 -17.12 -12.33
N VAL A 173 -0.50 -16.10 -11.52
CA VAL A 173 -0.49 -16.21 -10.04
C VAL A 173 -1.84 -16.69 -9.50
N TRP A 174 -2.95 -16.17 -10.02
CA TRP A 174 -4.29 -16.41 -9.45
C TRP A 174 -5.28 -17.06 -10.43
N GLY A 175 -4.85 -17.37 -11.66
CA GLY A 175 -5.71 -17.98 -12.68
C GLY A 175 -6.72 -17.04 -13.33
N ASN A 176 -6.79 -15.79 -12.90
CA ASN A 176 -7.71 -14.78 -13.42
C ASN A 176 -6.94 -13.58 -13.96
N SER A 177 -7.30 -13.12 -15.16
CA SER A 177 -6.71 -11.92 -15.73
C SER A 177 -7.26 -10.67 -15.04
N VAL A 178 -6.35 -9.73 -14.72
CA VAL A 178 -6.68 -8.39 -14.23
C VAL A 178 -6.02 -7.39 -15.17
N ASP A 179 -6.81 -6.48 -15.76
CA ASP A 179 -6.36 -5.63 -16.86
C ASP A 179 -5.15 -4.77 -16.52
N TYR A 180 -5.05 -4.32 -15.27
CA TYR A 180 -3.96 -3.48 -14.77
C TYR A 180 -2.84 -4.25 -14.05
N LEU A 181 -2.93 -5.58 -13.92
CA LEU A 181 -1.89 -6.42 -13.28
C LEU A 181 -1.25 -7.32 -14.34
N LYS A 182 -0.41 -6.73 -15.16
CA LYS A 182 0.30 -7.38 -16.25
C LYS A 182 1.80 -7.49 -15.97
N SER A 183 2.44 -8.47 -16.59
CA SER A 183 3.89 -8.56 -16.57
C SER A 183 4.51 -7.34 -17.22
N VAL A 184 5.44 -6.70 -16.52
CA VAL A 184 6.23 -5.59 -17.02
C VAL A 184 7.70 -5.78 -16.65
N GLU A 185 8.59 -5.10 -17.37
CA GLU A 185 10.00 -5.09 -17.05
C GLU A 185 10.21 -4.41 -15.68
N SER A 186 11.02 -5.08 -14.83
CA SER A 186 11.42 -4.60 -13.51
C SER A 186 12.95 -4.72 -13.42
N PRO A 187 13.70 -3.70 -13.87
CA PRO A 187 15.14 -3.77 -13.97
C PRO A 187 15.79 -3.62 -12.58
N GLU A 188 15.77 -4.69 -11.82
CA GLU A 188 16.50 -4.77 -10.55
C GLU A 188 17.96 -5.11 -10.82
N GLY A 189 18.89 -4.43 -10.14
CA GLY A 189 20.32 -4.68 -10.26
C GLY A 189 20.81 -5.84 -9.40
N GLU A 190 22.01 -6.34 -9.69
CA GLU A 190 22.66 -7.42 -8.92
C GLU A 190 22.91 -7.03 -7.45
N GLU A 191 22.89 -5.73 -7.14
CA GLU A 191 23.01 -5.18 -5.79
C GLU A 191 21.77 -5.40 -4.91
N VAL A 192 20.63 -5.78 -5.49
CA VAL A 192 19.41 -6.07 -4.73
C VAL A 192 19.60 -7.37 -3.93
N PRO A 193 19.47 -7.36 -2.59
CA PRO A 193 19.82 -8.49 -1.74
C PRO A 193 19.14 -9.82 -2.10
N ASN A 194 17.95 -9.78 -2.66
CA ASN A 194 17.17 -10.96 -3.02
C ASN A 194 17.24 -11.34 -4.52
N TYR A 195 18.05 -10.61 -5.30
CA TYR A 195 18.14 -10.84 -6.76
C TYR A 195 18.54 -12.26 -7.12
N HIS A 196 19.42 -12.87 -6.32
CA HIS A 196 19.94 -14.23 -6.53
C HIS A 196 19.33 -15.27 -5.57
N SER A 197 18.30 -14.93 -4.79
CA SER A 197 17.65 -15.92 -3.93
C SER A 197 16.87 -16.91 -4.79
N GLN A 198 17.25 -18.17 -4.70
CA GLN A 198 16.58 -19.29 -5.35
C GLN A 198 15.39 -19.79 -4.51
#